data_b1328350abd6a011e854f7abfc04e21a
#
_entry.id   b1328350abd6a011e854f7abfc04e21a
#
_cell.length_a   1.000
_cell.length_b   1.000
_cell.length_c   1.000
_cell.angle_alpha   90.00
_cell.angle_beta   90.00
_cell.angle_gamma   90.00
#
_symmetry.space_group_name_H-M   'P 1'
#
loop_
_entity.id
_entity.type
_entity.pdbx_description
1 polymer ?
#
loop_
_entity_poly.entity_id
_entity_poly.type
_entity_poly.pdbx_seq_one_letter_code
_entity_poly.pdbx_strand_id
1 'polypeptide(L)'
;MYKIFLFFFFFSFSFSQNEKDVLFTVNDSPVYVDEFHRVYNKNIDLIKDSDQRDIQNYLDLFINYKLKLAEAYSLDLHKENAYLKELNKYAKQLQNSYLTDKETEEKFLKEAYERTKYEVKVSHVLIRY
;
A
#
# COMPACT_ATOMS: atom_id res chain seq x y z
N MET A 1 40.44 -57.87 -2.98
CA MET A 1 40.07 -56.92 -1.90
C MET A 1 39.91 -55.53 -2.50
N TYR A 2 38.69 -55.11 -2.82
CA TYR A 2 38.42 -53.80 -3.36
C TYR A 2 38.02 -52.88 -2.21
N LYS A 3 38.84 -51.87 -1.92
CA LYS A 3 38.54 -50.84 -0.92
C LYS A 3 37.58 -49.82 -1.63
N ILE A 4 36.32 -49.86 -1.27
CA ILE A 4 35.32 -48.85 -1.65
C ILE A 4 35.57 -47.61 -0.82
N PHE A 5 36.13 -46.55 -1.41
CA PHE A 5 36.28 -45.23 -0.79
C PHE A 5 34.97 -44.47 -0.98
N LEU A 6 34.13 -44.48 0.05
CA LEU A 6 32.85 -43.76 0.09
C LEU A 6 33.12 -42.26 0.31
N PHE A 7 33.13 -41.49 -0.80
CA PHE A 7 33.30 -40.03 -0.75
C PHE A 7 31.99 -39.41 -0.32
N PHE A 8 31.88 -39.07 0.96
CA PHE A 8 30.73 -38.38 1.54
C PHE A 8 30.80 -36.89 1.13
N PHE A 9 30.09 -36.50 0.08
CA PHE A 9 29.97 -35.12 -0.39
C PHE A 9 29.05 -34.35 0.56
N PHE A 10 29.60 -33.67 1.55
CA PHE A 10 28.88 -32.74 2.41
C PHE A 10 28.48 -31.52 1.57
N PHE A 11 27.25 -31.53 1.07
CA PHE A 11 26.62 -30.36 0.44
C PHE A 11 26.27 -29.37 1.58
N SER A 12 27.17 -28.46 1.90
CA SER A 12 26.89 -27.34 2.77
C SER A 12 25.94 -26.39 2.07
N PHE A 13 24.65 -26.52 2.35
CA PHE A 13 23.68 -25.47 2.02
C PHE A 13 24.00 -24.24 2.89
N SER A 14 24.78 -23.32 2.32
CA SER A 14 24.87 -21.97 2.86
C SER A 14 23.53 -21.28 2.63
N PHE A 15 22.64 -21.31 3.61
CA PHE A 15 21.54 -20.40 3.70
C PHE A 15 22.13 -19.00 3.89
N SER A 16 22.25 -18.24 2.79
CA SER A 16 22.44 -16.79 2.87
C SER A 16 21.15 -16.21 3.44
N GLN A 17 21.08 -16.07 4.75
CA GLN A 17 20.12 -15.19 5.39
C GLN A 17 20.50 -13.78 4.93
N ASN A 18 19.63 -13.15 4.14
CA ASN A 18 19.64 -11.70 3.98
C ASN A 18 19.27 -11.12 5.35
N GLU A 19 20.28 -10.93 6.21
CA GLU A 19 20.13 -10.13 7.42
C GLU A 19 19.75 -8.73 6.97
N LYS A 20 18.50 -8.36 7.22
CA LYS A 20 18.05 -6.99 6.98
C LYS A 20 18.73 -6.11 8.03
N ASP A 21 19.43 -5.09 7.57
CA ASP A 21 20.09 -4.13 8.44
C ASP A 21 19.06 -3.40 9.31
N VAL A 22 19.22 -3.55 10.64
CA VAL A 22 18.37 -2.88 11.63
C VAL A 22 18.87 -1.45 11.82
N LEU A 23 18.00 -0.47 11.57
CA LEU A 23 18.31 0.93 11.74
C LEU A 23 18.20 1.35 13.23
N PHE A 24 17.11 0.97 13.88
CA PHE A 24 16.84 1.14 15.31
C PHE A 24 15.73 0.19 15.75
N THR A 25 15.46 0.14 17.07
CA THR A 25 14.39 -0.65 17.65
C THR A 25 13.41 0.24 18.43
N VAL A 26 12.12 -0.09 18.37
CA VAL A 26 11.08 0.54 19.18
C VAL A 26 10.32 -0.56 19.92
N ASN A 27 10.36 -0.56 21.25
CA ASN A 27 9.73 -1.59 22.08
C ASN A 27 10.07 -3.02 21.60
N ASP A 28 11.36 -3.33 21.46
CA ASP A 28 11.89 -4.60 20.96
C ASP A 28 11.52 -4.98 19.50
N SER A 29 10.78 -4.12 18.80
CA SER A 29 10.47 -4.29 17.39
C SER A 29 11.52 -3.61 16.51
N PRO A 30 12.25 -4.36 15.66
CA PRO A 30 13.27 -3.78 14.80
C PRO A 30 12.63 -2.96 13.66
N VAL A 31 13.23 -1.82 13.36
CA VAL A 31 12.95 -0.99 12.19
C VAL A 31 14.15 -1.09 11.25
N TYR A 32 13.91 -1.41 10.00
CA TYR A 32 14.94 -1.73 9.03
C TYR A 32 15.34 -0.55 8.16
N VAL A 33 16.59 -0.54 7.70
CA VAL A 33 17.13 0.49 6.81
C VAL A 33 16.33 0.57 5.51
N ASP A 34 15.95 -0.56 4.93
CA ASP A 34 15.17 -0.60 3.68
C ASP A 34 13.75 0.00 3.84
N GLU A 35 13.14 -0.13 5.03
CA GLU A 35 11.87 0.52 5.33
C GLU A 35 12.02 2.05 5.34
N PHE A 36 13.05 2.56 6.01
CA PHE A 36 13.35 3.98 6.04
C PHE A 36 13.58 4.53 4.63
N HIS A 37 14.44 3.89 3.84
CA HIS A 37 14.73 4.32 2.47
C HIS A 37 13.48 4.33 1.58
N ARG A 38 12.63 3.33 1.70
CA ARG A 38 11.37 3.27 0.94
C ARG A 38 10.45 4.44 1.29
N VAL A 39 10.31 4.77 2.57
CA VAL A 39 9.46 5.88 3.03
C VAL A 39 10.06 7.22 2.66
N TYR A 40 11.37 7.40 2.83
CA TYR A 40 12.10 8.61 2.45
C TYR A 40 11.96 8.89 0.95
N ASN A 41 12.30 7.92 0.11
CA ASN A 41 12.23 8.07 -1.35
C ASN A 41 10.80 8.34 -1.86
N LYS A 42 9.80 7.75 -1.22
CA LYS A 42 8.40 7.99 -1.58
C LYS A 42 7.96 9.43 -1.28
N ASN A 43 8.49 10.03 -0.24
CA ASN A 43 8.02 11.32 0.27
C ASN A 43 8.90 12.50 -0.14
N ILE A 44 10.15 12.28 -0.58
CA ILE A 44 11.12 13.35 -0.85
C ILE A 44 10.63 14.37 -1.88
N ASP A 45 9.89 13.91 -2.88
CA ASP A 45 9.34 14.80 -3.93
C ASP A 45 8.18 15.65 -3.43
N LEU A 46 7.53 15.24 -2.34
CA LEU A 46 6.42 15.96 -1.72
C LEU A 46 6.88 17.00 -0.71
N ILE A 47 8.11 16.86 -0.20
CA ILE A 47 8.69 17.75 0.81
C ILE A 47 9.17 19.03 0.12
N LYS A 48 8.58 20.16 0.50
CA LYS A 48 8.93 21.49 -0.03
C LYS A 48 10.08 22.15 0.70
N ASP A 49 10.24 21.82 1.98
CA ASP A 49 11.27 22.39 2.86
C ASP A 49 12.60 21.66 2.64
N SER A 50 13.64 22.43 2.34
CA SER A 50 14.99 21.90 2.12
C SER A 50 15.57 21.20 3.34
N ASP A 51 15.30 21.75 4.53
CA ASP A 51 15.83 21.19 5.79
C ASP A 51 15.21 19.84 6.10
N GLN A 52 13.94 19.62 5.74
CA GLN A 52 13.26 18.34 5.87
C GLN A 52 13.67 17.31 4.81
N ARG A 53 14.33 17.74 3.72
CA ARG A 53 14.93 16.85 2.73
C ARG A 53 16.27 16.27 3.18
N ASP A 54 16.91 16.92 4.15
CA ASP A 54 18.11 16.37 4.75
C ASP A 54 17.80 15.02 5.40
N ILE A 55 18.62 14.01 5.10
CA ILE A 55 18.36 12.63 5.51
C ILE A 55 18.39 12.48 7.02
N GLN A 56 19.22 13.28 7.72
CA GLN A 56 19.32 13.23 9.18
C GLN A 56 18.07 13.82 9.83
N ASN A 57 17.62 14.99 9.37
CA ASN A 57 16.41 15.61 9.85
C ASN A 57 15.16 14.75 9.55
N TYR A 58 15.15 14.10 8.38
CA TYR A 58 14.07 13.19 8.04
C TYR A 58 14.09 11.91 8.90
N LEU A 59 15.27 11.42 9.27
CA LEU A 59 15.40 10.28 10.18
C LEU A 59 14.79 10.59 11.54
N ASP A 60 15.02 11.78 12.09
CA ASP A 60 14.41 12.21 13.35
C ASP A 60 12.88 12.27 13.28
N LEU A 61 12.34 12.76 12.16
CA LEU A 61 10.89 12.73 11.90
C LEU A 61 10.37 11.29 11.81
N PHE A 62 11.11 10.41 11.16
CA PHE A 62 10.73 9.02 11.02
C PHE A 62 10.77 8.25 12.35
N ILE A 63 11.76 8.51 13.20
CA ILE A 63 11.83 7.95 14.57
C ILE A 63 10.60 8.42 15.38
N ASN A 64 10.31 9.71 15.37
CA ASN A 64 9.14 10.25 16.07
C ASN A 64 7.82 9.66 15.55
N TYR A 65 7.71 9.43 14.25
CA TYR A 65 6.56 8.74 13.67
C TYR A 65 6.42 7.31 14.20
N LYS A 66 7.51 6.55 14.25
CA LYS A 66 7.52 5.17 14.74
C LYS A 66 7.17 5.08 16.23
N LEU A 67 7.67 6.00 17.04
CA LEU A 67 7.32 6.09 18.48
C LEU A 67 5.83 6.39 18.68
N LYS A 68 5.27 7.36 17.94
CA LYS A 68 3.83 7.68 17.98
C LYS A 68 2.97 6.51 17.54
N LEU A 69 3.42 5.77 16.51
CA LEU A 69 2.73 4.60 16.02
C LEU A 69 2.72 3.48 17.06
N ALA A 70 3.85 3.21 17.71
CA ALA A 70 3.95 2.21 18.77
C ALA A 70 3.02 2.57 19.95
N GLU A 71 2.99 3.83 20.35
CA GLU A 71 2.09 4.30 21.41
C GLU A 71 0.62 4.16 21.01
N ALA A 72 0.27 4.54 19.78
CA ALA A 72 -1.10 4.38 19.28
C ALA A 72 -1.57 2.92 19.29
N TYR A 73 -0.68 1.98 18.97
CA TYR A 73 -0.98 0.55 19.07
C TYR A 73 -1.09 0.07 20.52
N SER A 74 -0.26 0.57 21.43
CA SER A 74 -0.32 0.21 22.85
C SER A 74 -1.63 0.66 23.51
N LEU A 75 -2.19 1.78 23.03
CA LEU A 75 -3.47 2.33 23.46
C LEU A 75 -4.69 1.80 22.70
N ASP A 76 -4.49 0.79 21.82
CA ASP A 76 -5.54 0.19 21.00
C ASP A 76 -6.33 1.20 20.10
N LEU A 77 -5.76 2.37 19.78
CA LEU A 77 -6.43 3.40 18.97
C LEU A 77 -6.85 2.91 17.58
N HIS A 78 -6.13 1.94 17.04
CA HIS A 78 -6.45 1.28 15.77
C HIS A 78 -7.76 0.47 15.80
N LYS A 79 -8.32 0.19 16.98
CA LYS A 79 -9.59 -0.53 17.17
C LYS A 79 -10.78 0.42 17.38
N GLU A 80 -10.53 1.72 17.50
CA GLU A 80 -11.58 2.71 17.71
C GLU A 80 -12.52 2.82 16.51
N ASN A 81 -13.81 2.99 16.77
CA ASN A 81 -14.82 3.12 15.72
C ASN A 81 -14.57 4.32 14.80
N ALA A 82 -14.01 5.42 15.32
CA ALA A 82 -13.68 6.61 14.53
C ALA A 82 -12.61 6.27 13.50
N TYR A 83 -11.51 5.62 13.93
CA TYR A 83 -10.44 5.16 13.06
C TYR A 83 -10.93 4.18 11.99
N LEU A 84 -11.71 3.16 12.38
CA LEU A 84 -12.22 2.15 11.46
C LEU A 84 -13.16 2.75 10.40
N LYS A 85 -14.00 3.73 10.76
CA LYS A 85 -14.86 4.43 9.80
C LYS A 85 -14.02 5.22 8.78
N GLU A 86 -12.99 5.93 9.25
CA GLU A 86 -12.12 6.69 8.38
C GLU A 86 -11.29 5.80 7.46
N LEU A 87 -10.71 4.73 8.00
CA LEU A 87 -9.98 3.71 7.21
C LEU A 87 -10.86 3.12 6.11
N ASN A 88 -12.10 2.73 6.43
CA ASN A 88 -13.04 2.20 5.46
C ASN A 88 -13.43 3.24 4.38
N LYS A 89 -13.52 4.52 4.74
CA LYS A 89 -13.78 5.58 3.77
C LYS A 89 -12.64 5.69 2.76
N TYR A 90 -11.39 5.74 3.24
CA TYR A 90 -10.22 5.79 2.34
C TYR A 90 -10.04 4.51 1.52
N ALA A 91 -10.26 3.35 2.11
CA ALA A 91 -10.22 2.08 1.40
C ALA A 91 -11.21 2.05 0.22
N LYS A 92 -12.45 2.52 0.43
CA LYS A 92 -13.45 2.63 -0.64
C LYS A 92 -13.06 3.62 -1.73
N GLN A 93 -12.46 4.76 -1.37
CA GLN A 93 -11.99 5.74 -2.36
C GLN A 93 -10.89 5.15 -3.25
N LEU A 94 -9.92 4.44 -2.66
CA LEU A 94 -8.89 3.74 -3.41
C LEU A 94 -9.47 2.63 -4.28
N GLN A 95 -10.38 1.83 -3.74
CA GLN A 95 -11.01 0.71 -4.43
C GLN A 95 -11.68 1.15 -5.74
N ASN A 96 -12.35 2.29 -5.74
CA ASN A 96 -13.02 2.80 -6.93
C ASN A 96 -12.07 2.98 -8.12
N SER A 97 -10.85 3.46 -7.90
CA SER A 97 -9.86 3.63 -8.97
C SER A 97 -9.35 2.32 -9.58
N TYR A 98 -9.44 1.21 -8.82
CA TYR A 98 -9.04 -0.12 -9.29
C TYR A 98 -10.18 -0.91 -9.92
N LEU A 99 -11.43 -0.60 -9.54
CA LEU A 99 -12.63 -1.28 -10.05
C LEU A 99 -13.18 -0.64 -11.31
N THR A 100 -12.76 0.60 -11.64
CA THR A 100 -13.22 1.31 -12.82
C THR A 100 -12.34 0.96 -14.02
N ASP A 101 -12.92 0.30 -15.01
CA ASP A 101 -12.29 0.12 -16.31
C ASP A 101 -12.51 1.39 -17.15
N LYS A 102 -11.43 2.16 -17.34
CA LYS A 102 -11.46 3.43 -18.06
C LYS A 102 -11.94 3.27 -19.51
N GLU A 103 -11.57 2.20 -20.18
CA GLU A 103 -11.97 1.95 -21.56
C GLU A 103 -13.49 1.74 -21.66
N THR A 104 -14.06 0.95 -20.75
CA THR A 104 -15.50 0.73 -20.66
C THR A 104 -16.23 2.00 -20.26
N GLU A 105 -15.70 2.81 -19.35
CA GLU A 105 -16.27 4.10 -18.95
C GLU A 105 -16.33 5.08 -20.14
N GLU A 106 -15.25 5.24 -20.88
CA GLU A 106 -15.20 6.10 -22.08
C GLU A 106 -16.18 5.64 -23.14
N LYS A 107 -16.31 4.33 -23.35
CA LYS A 107 -17.30 3.76 -24.28
C LYS A 107 -18.72 4.11 -23.88
N PHE A 108 -19.08 3.93 -22.62
CA PHE A 108 -20.42 4.28 -22.12
C PHE A 108 -20.68 5.78 -22.13
N LEU A 109 -19.68 6.60 -21.82
CA LEU A 109 -19.79 8.04 -21.90
C LEU A 109 -20.08 8.50 -23.34
N LYS A 110 -19.36 7.94 -24.31
CA LYS A 110 -19.60 8.22 -25.72
C LYS A 110 -20.97 7.77 -26.18
N GLU A 111 -21.41 6.58 -25.78
CA GLU A 111 -22.77 6.09 -26.08
C GLU A 111 -23.85 6.98 -25.48
N ALA A 112 -23.69 7.36 -24.20
CA ALA A 112 -24.63 8.28 -23.55
C ALA A 112 -24.70 9.63 -24.27
N TYR A 113 -23.55 10.19 -24.65
CA TYR A 113 -23.51 11.44 -25.44
C TYR A 113 -24.21 11.32 -26.79
N GLU A 114 -24.00 10.22 -27.54
CA GLU A 114 -24.71 10.01 -28.81
C GLU A 114 -26.21 9.91 -28.59
N ARG A 115 -26.68 9.29 -27.52
CA ARG A 115 -28.12 9.22 -27.20
C ARG A 115 -28.73 10.58 -26.85
N THR A 116 -27.98 11.53 -26.31
CA THR A 116 -28.49 12.88 -26.00
C THR A 116 -28.75 13.75 -27.24
N LYS A 117 -28.21 13.35 -28.40
CA LYS A 117 -28.41 14.06 -29.66
C LYS A 117 -29.81 13.87 -30.26
N TYR A 118 -30.58 12.90 -29.77
CA TYR A 118 -31.85 12.52 -30.30
C TYR A 118 -32.95 12.54 -29.22
N GLU A 119 -34.10 13.14 -29.54
CA GLU A 119 -35.29 12.99 -28.73
C GLU A 119 -36.14 11.85 -29.28
N VAL A 120 -36.67 11.01 -28.39
CA VAL A 120 -37.57 9.91 -28.79
C VAL A 120 -38.96 10.18 -28.25
N LYS A 121 -39.93 10.33 -29.17
CA LYS A 121 -41.34 10.41 -28.80
C LYS A 121 -41.94 9.01 -28.81
N VAL A 122 -42.39 8.55 -27.65
CA VAL A 122 -43.02 7.23 -27.48
C VAL A 122 -44.46 7.38 -27.02
N SER A 123 -45.31 6.45 -27.44
CA SER A 123 -46.69 6.32 -26.95
C SER A 123 -46.90 4.86 -26.55
N HIS A 124 -47.65 4.65 -25.49
CA HIS A 124 -48.03 3.29 -25.07
C HIS A 124 -49.52 3.21 -24.81
N VAL A 125 -50.09 2.04 -25.03
CA VAL A 125 -51.48 1.72 -24.71
C VAL A 125 -51.49 0.62 -23.68
N LEU A 126 -52.14 0.87 -22.53
CA LEU A 126 -52.31 -0.12 -21.48
C LEU A 126 -53.72 -0.71 -21.58
N ILE A 127 -53.82 -1.99 -21.88
CA ILE A 127 -55.09 -2.74 -21.88
C ILE A 127 -55.11 -3.57 -20.57
N ARG A 128 -56.14 -3.32 -19.75
CA ARG A 128 -56.45 -4.12 -18.56
C ARG A 128 -57.57 -5.10 -18.88
N TYR A 129 -57.42 -6.37 -18.56
CA TYR A 129 -58.45 -7.42 -18.65
C TYR A 129 -58.64 -8.07 -17.27
#